data_0a0dbf886cb24c08a41fd9e4a67ecc55
#
_entry.id   0a0dbf886cb24c08a41fd9e4a67ecc55
#
_cell.length_a   1.000
_cell.length_b   1.000
_cell.length_c   1.000
_cell.angle_alpha   90.00
_cell.angle_beta   90.00
_cell.angle_gamma   90.00
#
_symmetry.space_group_name_H-M   'P 1'
#
loop_
_entity.id
_entity.type
_entity.pdbx_description
1 polymer ?
#
loop_
_entity_poly.entity_id
_entity_poly.type
_entity_poly.pdbx_seq_one_letter_code
_entity_poly.pdbx_strand_id
1 'polypeptide(L)'
;MKINKKRLFFPALAVGVIGLVVAINLKPDLPTKPAGDRARLVDTVSLEQQLIAPLVVGFGKVVPKVEWKAIAEVTGQIVYRHPDLEKGQVIPAGTVVLKVDPLDYELKLIQAEADLTSSQTSLAKLNQEEDNLNQTLKIEKNRLVISNKELQRKQDLRKKGLTSQSDVDLQQQSALSQQKLVLDITNQMALIPDEKRVAEAVIKVNESKVKEAQRSLDKTIVTLPRTMRIAQVDIEQNQVVNLQQEMFVAHGINVMEVEAQLSIHDMQTLVSSFVQFPHDATGIPNLYEAPIKASIQLSSGNLNLSWPAKVARISETVDEKQATAGIILEIAQDYSQLQPDSATPLVNGMFVKAEIEGVANLSWVVPERALHGDKVYLMDDSQHLQVVSVEVLYRRDNQVIVDGELHEGDKLILNDVLPAIQGMLLKESVPETIGLVDDKQESSL
;
A
#
# COMPACT_ATOMS: atom_id res chain seq x y z
N MET A 1 71.05 46.58 90.82
CA MET A 1 70.34 47.36 89.75
C MET A 1 69.35 46.39 89.09
N LYS A 2 68.05 46.47 89.42
CA LYS A 2 67.03 45.59 88.86
C LYS A 2 66.52 46.27 87.55
N ILE A 3 66.83 45.68 86.42
CA ILE A 3 66.34 46.12 85.07
C ILE A 3 64.92 45.72 84.94
N ASN A 4 64.02 46.66 84.76
CA ASN A 4 62.57 46.51 84.67
C ASN A 4 62.18 45.89 83.29
N LYS A 5 61.85 44.57 83.33
CA LYS A 5 61.59 43.80 82.10
C LYS A 5 60.42 44.29 81.23
N LYS A 6 59.58 45.18 81.76
CA LYS A 6 58.49 45.82 81.01
C LYS A 6 58.92 46.89 80.03
N ARG A 7 60.12 47.51 80.23
CA ARG A 7 60.60 48.52 79.33
C ARG A 7 61.37 48.00 78.09
N LEU A 8 61.76 46.71 78.09
CA LEU A 8 62.37 46.03 76.94
C LEU A 8 61.38 45.44 75.93
N PHE A 9 60.12 45.30 76.36
CA PHE A 9 59.08 44.70 75.47
C PHE A 9 58.74 45.55 74.26
N PHE A 10 58.66 46.87 74.44
CA PHE A 10 58.31 47.77 73.35
C PHE A 10 59.40 47.88 72.24
N PRO A 11 60.69 47.97 72.56
CA PRO A 11 61.73 48.01 71.54
C PRO A 11 61.87 46.65 70.85
N ALA A 12 61.66 45.51 71.52
CA ALA A 12 61.70 44.19 70.93
C ALA A 12 60.50 43.99 69.94
N LEU A 13 59.32 44.48 70.29
CA LEU A 13 58.15 44.46 69.41
C LEU A 13 58.39 45.37 68.17
N ALA A 14 59.02 46.54 68.36
CA ALA A 14 59.33 47.43 67.25
C ALA A 14 60.34 46.81 66.27
N VAL A 15 61.37 46.13 66.77
CA VAL A 15 62.34 45.42 65.92
C VAL A 15 61.67 44.22 65.19
N GLY A 16 60.72 43.51 65.84
CA GLY A 16 59.95 42.44 65.19
C GLY A 16 59.05 42.96 64.05
N VAL A 17 58.41 44.14 64.29
CA VAL A 17 57.56 44.77 63.24
C VAL A 17 58.38 45.26 62.07
N ILE A 18 59.58 45.94 62.39
CA ILE A 18 60.46 46.35 61.32
C ILE A 18 61.03 45.18 60.52
N GLY A 19 61.39 44.08 61.20
CA GLY A 19 61.85 42.87 60.55
C GLY A 19 60.76 42.24 59.64
N LEU A 20 59.49 42.26 60.09
CA LEU A 20 58.36 41.77 59.30
C LEU A 20 58.12 42.65 58.05
N VAL A 21 58.21 44.01 58.21
CA VAL A 21 58.04 44.94 57.08
C VAL A 21 59.15 44.75 56.05
N VAL A 22 60.39 44.59 56.55
CA VAL A 22 61.57 44.37 55.68
C VAL A 22 61.43 42.99 54.98
N ALA A 23 60.97 41.97 55.63
CA ALA A 23 60.79 40.65 55.06
C ALA A 23 59.64 40.62 53.98
N ILE A 24 58.60 41.44 54.20
CA ILE A 24 57.56 41.63 53.20
C ILE A 24 58.05 42.41 51.99
N ASN A 25 58.85 43.44 52.18
CA ASN A 25 59.38 44.23 51.08
C ASN A 25 60.59 43.61 50.35
N LEU A 26 61.25 42.62 50.96
CA LEU A 26 62.36 41.86 50.38
C LEU A 26 61.91 40.51 49.81
N LYS A 27 60.56 40.21 49.71
CA LYS A 27 60.13 39.08 48.96
C LYS A 27 60.53 39.27 47.49
N PRO A 28 61.41 38.42 46.95
CA PRO A 28 61.66 38.48 45.51
C PRO A 28 60.38 38.17 44.80
N ASP A 29 59.93 39.01 43.89
CA ASP A 29 58.88 38.67 42.95
C ASP A 29 59.27 37.35 42.31
N LEU A 30 58.47 36.32 42.57
CA LEU A 30 58.59 35.07 41.85
C LEU A 30 58.48 35.43 40.37
N PRO A 31 59.45 35.03 39.52
CA PRO A 31 59.33 35.29 38.11
C PRO A 31 58.06 34.56 37.63
N THR A 32 56.97 35.30 37.48
CA THR A 32 55.85 34.84 36.65
C THR A 32 56.43 34.69 35.24
N LYS A 33 56.88 33.46 34.90
CA LYS A 33 57.06 33.14 33.50
C LYS A 33 55.77 33.57 32.84
N PRO A 34 55.77 34.42 31.80
CA PRO A 34 54.59 34.63 31.02
C PRO A 34 54.12 33.23 30.64
N ALA A 35 52.84 32.93 30.88
CA ALA A 35 52.27 31.73 30.42
C ALA A 35 52.54 31.70 28.92
N GLY A 36 53.65 31.03 28.55
CA GLY A 36 53.99 30.91 27.16
C GLY A 36 52.75 30.30 26.52
N ASP A 37 52.26 30.95 25.53
CA ASP A 37 51.18 30.50 24.66
C ASP A 37 51.50 29.07 24.21
N ARG A 38 51.10 28.06 25.07
CA ARG A 38 51.29 26.66 24.72
C ARG A 38 50.17 26.31 23.77
N ALA A 39 50.46 26.53 22.49
CA ALA A 39 49.62 26.02 21.45
C ALA A 39 49.31 24.56 21.73
N ARG A 40 48.03 24.19 21.77
CA ARG A 40 47.61 22.79 21.92
C ARG A 40 47.72 22.09 20.59
N LEU A 41 48.31 20.89 20.63
CA LEU A 41 48.37 20.02 19.46
C LEU A 41 47.00 19.48 19.16
N VAL A 42 46.56 19.63 17.92
CA VAL A 42 45.24 19.14 17.43
C VAL A 42 45.42 18.38 16.12
N ASP A 43 44.64 17.32 15.97
CA ASP A 43 44.49 16.59 14.72
C ASP A 43 43.38 17.25 13.93
N THR A 44 43.65 17.62 12.70
CA THR A 44 42.67 18.28 11.86
C THR A 44 42.36 17.46 10.62
N VAL A 45 41.14 17.62 10.11
CA VAL A 45 40.70 17.13 8.81
C VAL A 45 39.99 18.24 8.07
N SER A 46 40.22 18.35 6.77
CA SER A 46 39.49 19.30 5.94
C SER A 46 38.02 18.88 5.84
N LEU A 47 37.12 19.80 6.11
CA LEU A 47 35.69 19.60 6.02
C LEU A 47 35.24 19.72 4.56
N GLU A 48 34.55 18.70 4.07
CA GLU A 48 34.01 18.64 2.71
C GLU A 48 32.55 18.22 2.74
N GLN A 49 31.74 18.77 1.82
CA GLN A 49 30.40 18.28 1.63
C GLN A 49 30.44 16.94 0.87
N GLN A 50 29.74 15.96 1.39
CA GLN A 50 29.64 14.64 0.76
C GLN A 50 28.19 14.33 0.40
N LEU A 51 28.02 13.58 -0.71
CA LEU A 51 26.72 13.09 -1.11
C LEU A 51 26.37 11.86 -0.25
N ILE A 52 25.55 12.04 0.75
CA ILE A 52 25.20 11.00 1.71
C ILE A 52 23.68 10.89 1.87
N ALA A 53 23.19 9.65 1.93
CA ALA A 53 21.78 9.34 2.14
C ALA A 53 21.52 8.96 3.60
N PRO A 54 20.38 9.34 4.19
CA PRO A 54 19.97 8.82 5.48
C PRO A 54 19.65 7.33 5.37
N LEU A 55 20.11 6.55 6.33
CA LEU A 55 19.78 5.15 6.50
C LEU A 55 18.93 5.00 7.74
N VAL A 56 17.67 4.59 7.55
CA VAL A 56 16.73 4.36 8.64
C VAL A 56 16.42 2.88 8.79
N VAL A 57 16.19 2.47 10.03
CA VAL A 57 15.95 1.07 10.38
C VAL A 57 14.59 0.93 11.03
N GLY A 58 13.79 0.03 10.49
CA GLY A 58 12.51 -0.35 11.07
C GLY A 58 12.40 -1.84 11.28
N PHE A 59 11.39 -2.26 12.01
CA PHE A 59 11.10 -3.67 12.26
C PHE A 59 9.63 -3.96 11.98
N GLY A 60 9.35 -5.13 11.41
CA GLY A 60 7.99 -5.52 11.09
C GLY A 60 7.82 -7.01 10.88
N LYS A 61 6.55 -7.40 10.75
CA LYS A 61 6.20 -8.78 10.38
C LYS A 61 5.92 -8.88 8.90
N VAL A 62 6.38 -9.97 8.30
CA VAL A 62 6.06 -10.34 6.94
C VAL A 62 4.62 -10.81 6.89
N VAL A 63 3.84 -10.25 5.98
CA VAL A 63 2.46 -10.65 5.68
C VAL A 63 2.27 -10.82 4.18
N PRO A 64 1.37 -11.66 3.71
CA PRO A 64 1.06 -11.74 2.28
C PRO A 64 0.32 -10.48 1.83
N LYS A 65 0.69 -9.92 0.67
CA LYS A 65 -0.05 -8.79 0.08
C LYS A 65 -1.50 -9.13 -0.23
N VAL A 66 -1.77 -10.39 -0.54
CA VAL A 66 -3.12 -10.88 -0.88
C VAL A 66 -3.49 -12.01 0.06
N GLU A 67 -4.53 -11.77 0.84
CA GLU A 67 -5.24 -12.76 1.62
C GLU A 67 -6.61 -12.99 0.99
N TRP A 68 -6.97 -14.22 0.71
CA TRP A 68 -8.27 -14.60 0.20
C TRP A 68 -8.96 -15.55 1.17
N LYS A 69 -10.08 -15.08 1.69
CA LYS A 69 -10.99 -15.86 2.54
C LYS A 69 -12.07 -16.45 1.65
N ALA A 70 -12.04 -17.75 1.48
CA ALA A 70 -13.07 -18.45 0.75
C ALA A 70 -14.31 -18.63 1.65
N ILE A 71 -15.35 -17.87 1.34
CA ILE A 71 -16.63 -17.94 2.03
C ILE A 71 -17.64 -18.70 1.18
N ALA A 72 -18.50 -19.50 1.82
CA ALA A 72 -19.57 -20.23 1.15
C ALA A 72 -20.61 -19.23 0.62
N GLU A 73 -20.80 -19.22 -0.70
CA GLU A 73 -21.81 -18.39 -1.37
C GLU A 73 -23.15 -19.15 -1.56
N VAL A 74 -23.16 -20.43 -1.22
CA VAL A 74 -24.33 -21.33 -1.27
C VAL A 74 -24.30 -22.27 -0.06
N THR A 75 -25.44 -22.80 0.32
CA THR A 75 -25.56 -23.77 1.43
C THR A 75 -25.65 -25.17 0.87
N GLY A 76 -24.98 -26.13 1.49
CA GLY A 76 -25.07 -27.55 1.09
C GLY A 76 -23.94 -28.38 1.68
N GLN A 77 -23.95 -29.66 1.40
CA GLN A 77 -22.92 -30.59 1.82
C GLN A 77 -21.71 -30.52 0.89
N ILE A 78 -20.49 -30.56 1.44
CA ILE A 78 -19.26 -30.67 0.66
C ILE A 78 -19.13 -32.09 0.12
N VAL A 79 -19.34 -32.25 -1.18
CA VAL A 79 -19.23 -33.55 -1.87
C VAL A 79 -17.83 -33.83 -2.39
N TYR A 80 -17.03 -32.77 -2.59
CA TYR A 80 -15.65 -32.89 -3.03
C TYR A 80 -14.78 -31.87 -2.30
N ARG A 81 -13.62 -32.34 -1.79
CA ARG A 81 -12.53 -31.54 -1.23
C ARG A 81 -11.23 -31.98 -1.92
N HIS A 82 -10.50 -31.02 -2.46
CA HIS A 82 -9.22 -31.31 -3.10
C HIS A 82 -8.24 -31.92 -2.08
N PRO A 83 -7.50 -33.01 -2.43
CA PRO A 83 -6.57 -33.66 -1.50
C PRO A 83 -5.52 -32.71 -0.92
N ASP A 84 -4.98 -31.78 -1.77
CA ASP A 84 -3.97 -30.82 -1.36
C ASP A 84 -4.57 -29.57 -0.69
N LEU A 85 -5.87 -29.53 -0.39
CA LEU A 85 -6.47 -28.45 0.38
C LEU A 85 -6.10 -28.62 1.86
N GLU A 86 -4.81 -28.51 2.17
CA GLU A 86 -4.23 -28.64 3.49
C GLU A 86 -3.31 -27.47 3.79
N LYS A 87 -3.22 -27.12 5.07
CA LYS A 87 -2.36 -26.02 5.54
C LYS A 87 -0.93 -26.18 5.06
N GLY A 88 -0.40 -25.14 4.42
CA GLY A 88 0.98 -25.09 3.91
C GLY A 88 1.12 -25.51 2.45
N GLN A 89 0.17 -26.21 1.87
CA GLN A 89 0.19 -26.62 0.46
C GLN A 89 -0.01 -25.42 -0.48
N VAL A 90 0.62 -25.49 -1.64
CA VAL A 90 0.47 -24.50 -2.72
C VAL A 90 -0.37 -25.10 -3.82
N ILE A 91 -1.49 -24.46 -4.15
CA ILE A 91 -2.41 -24.92 -5.17
C ILE A 91 -2.42 -23.91 -6.33
N PRO A 92 -2.34 -24.40 -7.60
CA PRO A 92 -2.33 -23.55 -8.79
C PRO A 92 -3.67 -22.82 -9.01
N ALA A 93 -3.62 -21.69 -9.75
CA ALA A 93 -4.79 -20.97 -10.22
C ALA A 93 -5.72 -21.87 -11.06
N GLY A 94 -7.03 -21.68 -10.95
CA GLY A 94 -8.05 -22.42 -11.71
C GLY A 94 -8.32 -23.82 -11.19
N THR A 95 -7.62 -24.31 -10.16
CA THR A 95 -7.89 -25.61 -9.55
C THR A 95 -9.20 -25.57 -8.76
N VAL A 96 -10.08 -26.56 -9.01
CA VAL A 96 -11.29 -26.75 -8.21
C VAL A 96 -10.89 -27.32 -6.85
N VAL A 97 -11.13 -26.57 -5.78
CA VAL A 97 -10.74 -26.95 -4.42
C VAL A 97 -11.88 -27.55 -3.61
N LEU A 98 -13.12 -27.12 -3.88
CA LEU A 98 -14.30 -27.61 -3.20
C LEU A 98 -15.48 -27.72 -4.17
N LYS A 99 -16.38 -28.68 -3.93
CA LYS A 99 -17.71 -28.71 -4.53
C LYS A 99 -18.75 -28.93 -3.44
N VAL A 100 -19.74 -28.06 -3.43
CA VAL A 100 -20.98 -28.22 -2.67
C VAL A 100 -21.91 -29.08 -3.51
N ASP A 101 -22.78 -29.89 -2.88
CA ASP A 101 -23.77 -30.73 -3.58
C ASP A 101 -24.60 -29.86 -4.54
N PRO A 102 -24.53 -30.11 -5.87
CA PRO A 102 -25.20 -29.28 -6.85
C PRO A 102 -26.67 -29.65 -7.08
N LEU A 103 -27.15 -30.81 -6.57
CA LEU A 103 -28.43 -31.41 -6.96
C LEU A 103 -29.61 -30.44 -6.80
N ASP A 104 -29.74 -29.78 -5.67
CA ASP A 104 -30.85 -28.85 -5.43
C ASP A 104 -30.77 -27.61 -6.35
N TYR A 105 -29.58 -27.21 -6.75
CA TYR A 105 -29.33 -26.07 -7.64
C TYR A 105 -29.61 -26.47 -9.10
N GLU A 106 -29.24 -27.68 -9.52
CA GLU A 106 -29.57 -28.25 -10.82
C GLU A 106 -31.08 -28.36 -11.00
N LEU A 107 -31.81 -28.87 -9.99
CA LEU A 107 -33.26 -28.95 -10.01
C LEU A 107 -33.94 -27.59 -10.14
N LYS A 108 -33.41 -26.55 -9.44
CA LYS A 108 -33.90 -25.17 -9.57
C LYS A 108 -33.65 -24.60 -10.96
N LEU A 109 -32.52 -24.92 -11.57
CA LEU A 109 -32.20 -24.49 -12.93
C LEU A 109 -33.17 -25.11 -13.92
N ILE A 110 -33.38 -26.45 -13.87
CA ILE A 110 -34.33 -27.17 -14.72
C ILE A 110 -35.74 -26.60 -14.59
N GLN A 111 -36.19 -26.29 -13.37
CA GLN A 111 -37.51 -25.67 -13.13
C GLN A 111 -37.60 -24.28 -13.80
N ALA A 112 -36.57 -23.42 -13.65
CA ALA A 112 -36.56 -22.10 -14.27
C ALA A 112 -36.56 -22.19 -15.82
N GLU A 113 -35.84 -23.13 -16.39
CA GLU A 113 -35.82 -23.39 -17.84
C GLU A 113 -37.19 -23.86 -18.35
N ALA A 114 -37.88 -24.73 -17.59
CA ALA A 114 -39.24 -25.16 -17.92
C ALA A 114 -40.24 -23.99 -17.92
N ASP A 115 -40.15 -23.09 -16.91
CA ASP A 115 -40.97 -21.89 -16.80
C ASP A 115 -40.71 -20.92 -17.98
N LEU A 116 -39.46 -20.77 -18.39
CA LEU A 116 -39.07 -19.98 -19.55
C LEU A 116 -39.67 -20.57 -20.85
N THR A 117 -39.53 -21.86 -21.04
CA THR A 117 -40.08 -22.59 -22.20
C THR A 117 -41.60 -22.44 -22.27
N SER A 118 -42.31 -22.56 -21.13
CA SER A 118 -43.75 -22.36 -21.05
C SER A 118 -44.16 -20.94 -21.46
N SER A 119 -43.43 -19.89 -21.00
CA SER A 119 -43.72 -18.51 -21.37
C SER A 119 -43.43 -18.22 -22.85
N GLN A 120 -42.36 -18.80 -23.42
CA GLN A 120 -42.06 -18.71 -24.86
C GLN A 120 -43.16 -19.39 -25.72
N THR A 121 -43.67 -20.55 -25.28
CA THR A 121 -44.77 -21.23 -25.92
C THR A 121 -46.05 -20.39 -25.88
N SER A 122 -46.31 -19.66 -24.79
CA SER A 122 -47.43 -18.75 -24.68
C SER A 122 -47.37 -17.60 -25.69
N LEU A 123 -46.19 -17.03 -25.87
CA LEU A 123 -45.96 -15.98 -26.89
C LEU A 123 -46.14 -16.54 -28.31
N ALA A 124 -45.63 -17.77 -28.58
CA ALA A 124 -45.79 -18.43 -29.87
C ALA A 124 -47.27 -18.68 -30.20
N LYS A 125 -48.09 -19.04 -29.19
CA LYS A 125 -49.56 -19.19 -29.34
C LYS A 125 -50.22 -17.87 -29.72
N LEU A 126 -49.85 -16.72 -29.11
CA LEU A 126 -50.36 -15.40 -29.45
C LEU A 126 -49.97 -14.98 -30.87
N ASN A 127 -48.76 -15.32 -31.32
CA ASN A 127 -48.34 -15.09 -32.72
C ASN A 127 -49.23 -15.88 -33.69
N GLN A 128 -49.52 -17.15 -33.41
CA GLN A 128 -50.39 -17.98 -34.25
C GLN A 128 -51.84 -17.45 -34.24
N GLU A 129 -52.33 -16.93 -33.11
CA GLU A 129 -53.66 -16.32 -33.01
C GLU A 129 -53.76 -15.04 -33.84
N GLU A 130 -52.74 -14.17 -33.80
CA GLU A 130 -52.66 -12.99 -34.66
C GLU A 130 -52.71 -13.34 -36.14
N ASP A 131 -51.95 -14.37 -36.57
CA ASP A 131 -51.94 -14.80 -37.95
C ASP A 131 -53.34 -15.32 -38.41
N ASN A 132 -54.00 -16.10 -37.52
CA ASN A 132 -55.34 -16.60 -37.79
C ASN A 132 -56.39 -15.44 -37.88
N LEU A 133 -56.32 -14.48 -36.99
CA LEU A 133 -57.19 -13.29 -37.01
C LEU A 133 -56.93 -12.44 -38.24
N ASN A 134 -55.67 -12.26 -38.69
CA ASN A 134 -55.30 -11.56 -39.88
C ASN A 134 -55.94 -12.22 -41.15
N GLN A 135 -55.86 -13.53 -41.27
CA GLN A 135 -56.47 -14.27 -42.37
C GLN A 135 -57.98 -14.15 -42.36
N THR A 136 -58.63 -14.29 -41.19
CA THR A 136 -60.06 -14.12 -41.03
C THR A 136 -60.51 -12.73 -41.39
N LEU A 137 -59.81 -11.68 -40.92
CA LEU A 137 -60.10 -10.31 -41.23
C LEU A 137 -60.02 -10.01 -42.73
N LYS A 138 -59.07 -10.60 -43.44
CA LYS A 138 -58.94 -10.49 -44.91
C LYS A 138 -60.17 -11.08 -45.64
N ILE A 139 -60.64 -12.23 -45.19
CA ILE A 139 -61.83 -12.89 -45.79
C ILE A 139 -63.08 -12.04 -45.53
N GLU A 140 -63.30 -11.59 -44.26
CA GLU A 140 -64.50 -10.82 -43.90
C GLU A 140 -64.51 -9.42 -44.56
N LYS A 141 -63.34 -8.75 -44.74
CA LYS A 141 -63.24 -7.52 -45.54
C LYS A 141 -63.64 -7.73 -46.98
N ASN A 142 -63.24 -8.86 -47.63
CA ASN A 142 -63.63 -9.17 -48.97
C ASN A 142 -65.18 -9.39 -49.06
N ARG A 143 -65.76 -10.10 -48.09
CA ARG A 143 -67.23 -10.28 -48.03
C ARG A 143 -67.97 -8.96 -47.87
N LEU A 144 -67.47 -8.04 -47.06
CA LEU A 144 -68.01 -6.71 -46.90
C LEU A 144 -67.98 -5.91 -48.20
N VAL A 145 -66.86 -5.97 -48.94
CA VAL A 145 -66.75 -5.33 -50.28
C VAL A 145 -67.83 -5.88 -51.23
N ILE A 146 -68.05 -7.22 -51.28
CA ILE A 146 -69.07 -7.86 -52.10
C ILE A 146 -70.46 -7.41 -51.67
N SER A 147 -70.78 -7.40 -50.36
CA SER A 147 -72.06 -7.00 -49.78
C SER A 147 -72.38 -5.53 -50.09
N ASN A 148 -71.40 -4.64 -50.00
CA ASN A 148 -71.51 -3.20 -50.33
C ASN A 148 -71.78 -3.00 -51.85
N LYS A 149 -71.10 -3.76 -52.73
CA LYS A 149 -71.38 -3.70 -54.18
C LYS A 149 -72.81 -4.15 -54.50
N GLU A 150 -73.30 -5.19 -53.84
CA GLU A 150 -74.66 -5.67 -54.01
C GLU A 150 -75.68 -4.66 -53.50
N LEU A 151 -75.42 -4.03 -52.35
CA LEU A 151 -76.25 -2.93 -51.83
C LEU A 151 -76.33 -1.77 -52.85
N GLN A 152 -75.21 -1.31 -53.38
CA GLN A 152 -75.14 -0.26 -54.34
C GLN A 152 -75.95 -0.65 -55.63
N ARG A 153 -75.80 -1.87 -56.13
CA ARG A 153 -76.57 -2.38 -57.25
C ARG A 153 -78.06 -2.35 -56.98
N LYS A 154 -78.50 -2.78 -55.81
CA LYS A 154 -79.90 -2.73 -55.40
C LYS A 154 -80.45 -1.34 -55.30
N GLN A 155 -79.67 -0.40 -54.78
CA GLN A 155 -80.03 1.03 -54.73
C GLN A 155 -80.20 1.65 -56.13
N ASP A 156 -79.32 1.32 -57.09
CA ASP A 156 -79.40 1.83 -58.47
C ASP A 156 -80.59 1.21 -59.24
N LEU A 157 -80.88 -0.05 -58.98
CA LEU A 157 -82.13 -0.70 -59.53
C LEU A 157 -83.38 -0.07 -58.92
N ARG A 158 -83.38 0.31 -57.66
CA ARG A 158 -84.46 1.03 -57.00
C ARG A 158 -84.73 2.41 -57.62
N LYS A 159 -83.65 3.15 -57.93
CA LYS A 159 -83.75 4.45 -58.62
C LYS A 159 -84.42 4.32 -60.01
N LYS A 160 -84.26 3.13 -60.66
CA LYS A 160 -84.89 2.79 -61.93
C LYS A 160 -86.26 2.15 -61.83
N GLY A 161 -86.82 1.98 -60.57
CA GLY A 161 -88.13 1.37 -60.33
C GLY A 161 -88.14 -0.14 -60.46
N LEU A 162 -87.01 -0.86 -60.52
CA LEU A 162 -86.88 -2.25 -60.84
C LEU A 162 -86.79 -3.24 -59.62
N THR A 163 -86.81 -2.67 -58.39
CA THR A 163 -86.79 -3.43 -57.14
C THR A 163 -87.57 -2.71 -56.03
N SER A 164 -87.97 -3.43 -54.94
CA SER A 164 -88.72 -2.89 -53.84
C SER A 164 -87.81 -2.14 -52.82
N GLN A 165 -88.36 -1.23 -52.02
CA GLN A 165 -87.61 -0.61 -50.91
C GLN A 165 -87.20 -1.66 -49.88
N SER A 166 -88.08 -2.63 -49.60
CA SER A 166 -87.79 -3.76 -48.68
C SER A 166 -86.56 -4.59 -49.09
N ASP A 167 -86.32 -4.73 -50.41
CA ASP A 167 -85.12 -5.45 -50.87
C ASP A 167 -83.83 -4.68 -50.65
N VAL A 168 -83.90 -3.35 -50.77
CA VAL A 168 -82.76 -2.48 -50.42
C VAL A 168 -82.47 -2.48 -48.93
N ASP A 169 -83.52 -2.43 -48.10
CA ASP A 169 -83.39 -2.45 -46.63
C ASP A 169 -82.81 -3.76 -46.10
N LEU A 170 -83.22 -4.89 -46.67
CA LEU A 170 -82.66 -6.22 -46.39
C LEU A 170 -81.18 -6.28 -46.75
N GLN A 171 -80.79 -5.77 -47.92
CA GLN A 171 -79.41 -5.78 -48.32
C GLN A 171 -78.54 -4.82 -47.45
N GLN A 172 -79.12 -3.68 -47.03
CA GLN A 172 -78.47 -2.78 -46.10
C GLN A 172 -78.21 -3.42 -44.73
N GLN A 173 -79.19 -4.15 -44.21
CA GLN A 173 -79.05 -4.90 -42.97
C GLN A 173 -77.94 -5.97 -43.10
N SER A 174 -77.86 -6.68 -44.23
CA SER A 174 -76.77 -7.65 -44.51
C SER A 174 -75.38 -6.99 -44.51
N ALA A 175 -75.25 -5.82 -45.19
CA ALA A 175 -74.00 -5.06 -45.21
C ALA A 175 -73.60 -4.57 -43.83
N LEU A 176 -74.50 -4.05 -43.03
CA LEU A 176 -74.26 -3.62 -41.63
C LEU A 176 -73.84 -4.83 -40.75
N SER A 177 -74.49 -6.00 -40.91
CA SER A 177 -74.08 -7.20 -40.19
C SER A 177 -72.65 -7.63 -40.52
N GLN A 178 -72.28 -7.56 -41.80
CA GLN A 178 -70.94 -7.88 -42.28
C GLN A 178 -69.91 -6.83 -41.81
N GLN A 179 -70.29 -5.55 -41.78
CA GLN A 179 -69.44 -4.48 -41.20
C GLN A 179 -69.19 -4.70 -39.72
N LYS A 180 -70.20 -5.11 -38.98
CA LYS A 180 -70.02 -5.46 -37.54
C LYS A 180 -69.00 -6.58 -37.35
N LEU A 181 -69.05 -7.67 -38.15
CA LEU A 181 -68.08 -8.75 -38.07
C LEU A 181 -66.63 -8.29 -38.32
N VAL A 182 -66.43 -7.43 -39.34
CA VAL A 182 -65.12 -6.81 -39.58
C VAL A 182 -64.65 -5.99 -38.41
N LEU A 183 -65.55 -5.20 -37.80
CA LEU A 183 -65.22 -4.37 -36.62
C LEU A 183 -64.84 -5.21 -35.42
N ASP A 184 -65.64 -6.28 -35.16
CA ASP A 184 -65.38 -7.17 -34.01
C ASP A 184 -64.00 -7.86 -34.11
N ILE A 185 -63.60 -8.35 -35.30
CA ILE A 185 -62.26 -8.92 -35.52
C ILE A 185 -61.17 -7.89 -35.41
N THR A 186 -61.40 -6.65 -35.92
CA THR A 186 -60.43 -5.56 -35.81
C THR A 186 -60.20 -5.17 -34.36
N ASN A 187 -61.23 -5.15 -33.51
CA ASN A 187 -61.13 -4.89 -32.10
C ASN A 187 -60.35 -6.01 -31.36
N GLN A 188 -60.60 -7.27 -31.70
CA GLN A 188 -59.84 -8.42 -31.18
C GLN A 188 -58.34 -8.29 -31.53
N MET A 189 -58.01 -7.99 -32.80
CA MET A 189 -56.64 -7.76 -33.23
C MET A 189 -55.96 -6.61 -32.50
N ALA A 190 -56.71 -5.57 -32.16
CA ALA A 190 -56.15 -4.39 -31.45
C ALA A 190 -55.64 -4.74 -30.04
N LEU A 191 -56.09 -5.84 -29.42
CA LEU A 191 -55.65 -6.31 -28.10
C LEU A 191 -54.36 -7.15 -28.16
N ILE A 192 -54.13 -7.85 -29.27
CA ILE A 192 -53.02 -8.82 -29.41
C ILE A 192 -51.63 -8.15 -29.13
N PRO A 193 -51.29 -6.94 -29.59
CA PRO A 193 -50.00 -6.32 -29.31
C PRO A 193 -49.76 -6.08 -27.82
N ASP A 194 -50.78 -5.75 -27.05
CA ASP A 194 -50.67 -5.54 -25.61
C ASP A 194 -50.48 -6.90 -24.89
N GLU A 195 -51.20 -7.92 -25.28
CA GLU A 195 -51.05 -9.30 -24.76
C GLU A 195 -49.65 -9.85 -25.05
N LYS A 196 -49.14 -9.64 -26.26
CA LYS A 196 -47.75 -9.99 -26.61
C LYS A 196 -46.72 -9.25 -25.74
N ARG A 197 -46.90 -7.95 -25.50
CA ARG A 197 -46.02 -7.17 -24.64
C ARG A 197 -45.99 -7.73 -23.21
N VAL A 198 -47.12 -8.14 -22.68
CA VAL A 198 -47.21 -8.83 -21.38
C VAL A 198 -46.46 -10.17 -21.42
N ALA A 199 -46.69 -10.99 -22.45
CA ALA A 199 -46.00 -12.27 -22.59
C ALA A 199 -44.48 -12.11 -22.72
N GLU A 200 -44.00 -11.12 -23.48
CA GLU A 200 -42.57 -10.77 -23.59
C GLU A 200 -41.97 -10.34 -22.24
N ALA A 201 -42.73 -9.56 -21.43
CA ALA A 201 -42.30 -9.17 -20.09
C ALA A 201 -42.15 -10.40 -19.17
N VAL A 202 -43.07 -11.37 -19.26
CA VAL A 202 -42.98 -12.62 -18.49
C VAL A 202 -41.75 -13.44 -18.92
N ILE A 203 -41.46 -13.51 -20.23
CA ILE A 203 -40.25 -14.16 -20.74
C ILE A 203 -39.01 -13.55 -20.13
N LYS A 204 -38.87 -12.21 -20.10
CA LYS A 204 -37.73 -11.51 -19.49
C LYS A 204 -37.56 -11.83 -18.00
N VAL A 205 -38.66 -11.95 -17.27
CA VAL A 205 -38.64 -12.34 -15.85
C VAL A 205 -38.11 -13.80 -15.73
N ASN A 206 -38.57 -14.71 -16.54
CA ASN A 206 -38.15 -16.11 -16.49
C ASN A 206 -36.70 -16.30 -16.98
N GLU A 207 -36.24 -15.53 -17.98
CA GLU A 207 -34.83 -15.48 -18.37
C GLU A 207 -33.94 -15.02 -17.19
N SER A 208 -34.39 -14.06 -16.42
CA SER A 208 -33.68 -13.59 -15.23
C SER A 208 -33.60 -14.67 -14.14
N LYS A 209 -34.69 -15.47 -13.96
CA LYS A 209 -34.70 -16.60 -13.03
C LYS A 209 -33.74 -17.71 -13.47
N VAL A 210 -33.67 -18.02 -14.77
CA VAL A 210 -32.69 -18.98 -15.31
C VAL A 210 -31.27 -18.52 -15.02
N LYS A 211 -30.92 -17.21 -15.25
CA LYS A 211 -29.62 -16.65 -14.95
C LYS A 211 -29.30 -16.69 -13.46
N GLU A 212 -30.27 -16.48 -12.59
CA GLU A 212 -30.11 -16.56 -11.13
C GLU A 212 -29.82 -18.00 -10.69
N ALA A 213 -30.59 -18.98 -11.18
CA ALA A 213 -30.40 -20.38 -10.88
C ALA A 213 -29.03 -20.88 -11.38
N GLN A 214 -28.63 -20.49 -12.60
CA GLN A 214 -27.32 -20.84 -13.16
C GLN A 214 -26.18 -20.27 -12.28
N ARG A 215 -26.22 -18.99 -11.89
CA ARG A 215 -25.22 -18.42 -11.00
C ARG A 215 -25.15 -19.13 -9.65
N SER A 216 -26.28 -19.55 -9.12
CA SER A 216 -26.32 -20.30 -7.86
C SER A 216 -25.69 -21.68 -8.02
N LEU A 217 -25.88 -22.32 -9.17
CA LEU A 217 -25.22 -23.58 -9.51
C LEU A 217 -23.70 -23.38 -9.69
N ASP A 218 -23.27 -22.33 -10.40
CA ASP A 218 -21.85 -22.04 -10.59
C ASP A 218 -21.12 -21.83 -9.25
N LYS A 219 -21.80 -21.24 -8.26
CA LYS A 219 -21.28 -21.01 -6.91
C LYS A 219 -21.11 -22.28 -6.07
N THR A 220 -21.64 -23.42 -6.53
CA THR A 220 -21.37 -24.72 -5.89
C THR A 220 -19.95 -25.20 -6.12
N ILE A 221 -19.23 -24.62 -7.09
CA ILE A 221 -17.85 -24.98 -7.45
C ILE A 221 -16.92 -23.85 -7.03
N VAL A 222 -16.06 -24.14 -6.07
CA VAL A 222 -15.07 -23.17 -5.58
C VAL A 222 -13.72 -23.42 -6.24
N THR A 223 -13.22 -22.42 -6.97
CA THR A 223 -11.93 -22.47 -7.67
C THR A 223 -10.99 -21.40 -7.14
N LEU A 224 -9.69 -21.70 -7.09
CA LEU A 224 -8.67 -20.70 -6.73
C LEU A 224 -8.50 -19.66 -7.84
N PRO A 225 -8.65 -18.35 -7.55
CA PRO A 225 -8.52 -17.29 -8.56
C PRO A 225 -7.08 -17.07 -9.03
N ARG A 226 -6.11 -17.48 -8.24
CA ARG A 226 -4.66 -17.41 -8.51
C ARG A 226 -3.92 -18.49 -7.76
N THR A 227 -2.65 -18.73 -8.09
CA THR A 227 -1.80 -19.66 -7.33
C THR A 227 -1.59 -19.13 -5.93
N MET A 228 -1.97 -19.91 -4.92
CA MET A 228 -1.99 -19.48 -3.51
C MET A 228 -1.51 -20.61 -2.60
N ARG A 229 -0.99 -20.23 -1.43
CA ARG A 229 -0.67 -21.15 -0.33
C ARG A 229 -1.84 -21.20 0.64
N ILE A 230 -2.26 -22.38 1.02
CA ILE A 230 -3.33 -22.58 2.00
C ILE A 230 -2.82 -22.24 3.41
N ALA A 231 -3.49 -21.29 4.07
CA ALA A 231 -3.14 -20.84 5.41
C ALA A 231 -3.91 -21.57 6.49
N GLN A 232 -5.21 -21.78 6.28
CA GLN A 232 -6.11 -22.41 7.22
C GLN A 232 -7.24 -23.10 6.45
N VAL A 233 -7.74 -24.21 6.98
CA VAL A 233 -8.89 -24.95 6.43
C VAL A 233 -9.82 -25.28 7.59
N ASP A 234 -11.09 -24.85 7.49
CA ASP A 234 -12.07 -24.97 8.58
C ASP A 234 -13.24 -25.88 8.19
N ILE A 235 -13.10 -26.65 7.10
CA ILE A 235 -14.14 -27.54 6.59
C ILE A 235 -13.58 -28.90 6.22
N GLU A 236 -14.45 -29.91 6.32
CA GLU A 236 -14.15 -31.28 5.96
C GLU A 236 -15.11 -31.81 4.88
N GLN A 237 -14.69 -32.87 4.19
CA GLN A 237 -15.56 -33.57 3.25
C GLN A 237 -16.79 -34.14 3.98
N ASN A 238 -17.95 -34.10 3.35
CA ASN A 238 -19.28 -34.48 3.89
C ASN A 238 -19.81 -33.53 4.99
N GLN A 239 -19.12 -32.47 5.33
CA GLN A 239 -19.65 -31.43 6.21
C GLN A 239 -20.64 -30.53 5.46
N VAL A 240 -21.68 -30.06 6.16
CA VAL A 240 -22.62 -29.07 5.64
C VAL A 240 -22.07 -27.68 5.93
N VAL A 241 -22.03 -26.82 4.90
CA VAL A 241 -21.67 -25.41 5.00
C VAL A 241 -22.92 -24.53 4.87
N ASN A 242 -22.92 -23.44 5.60
CA ASN A 242 -23.96 -22.42 5.55
C ASN A 242 -23.51 -21.21 4.73
N LEU A 243 -24.47 -20.43 4.24
CA LEU A 243 -24.19 -19.17 3.56
C LEU A 243 -23.29 -18.26 4.41
N GLN A 244 -22.27 -17.63 3.80
CA GLN A 244 -21.27 -16.75 4.42
C GLN A 244 -20.33 -17.44 5.44
N GLN A 245 -20.36 -18.75 5.56
CA GLN A 245 -19.39 -19.47 6.40
C GLN A 245 -18.01 -19.43 5.74
N GLU A 246 -16.97 -19.07 6.50
CA GLU A 246 -15.57 -19.19 6.09
C GLU A 246 -15.21 -20.67 5.97
N MET A 247 -14.67 -21.05 4.81
CA MET A 247 -14.32 -22.45 4.52
C MET A 247 -12.82 -22.67 4.62
N PHE A 248 -12.03 -21.76 4.09
CA PHE A 248 -10.57 -21.77 4.19
C PHE A 248 -10.01 -20.38 3.88
N VAL A 249 -8.76 -20.18 4.31
CA VAL A 249 -7.97 -18.97 4.02
C VAL A 249 -6.77 -19.35 3.16
N ALA A 250 -6.53 -18.58 2.11
CA ALA A 250 -5.39 -18.77 1.22
C ALA A 250 -4.61 -17.45 1.03
N HIS A 251 -3.29 -17.56 0.99
CA HIS A 251 -2.36 -16.46 0.86
C HIS A 251 -1.71 -16.44 -0.52
N GLY A 252 -1.64 -15.27 -1.14
CA GLY A 252 -0.84 -15.06 -2.34
C GLY A 252 0.65 -15.26 -2.03
N ILE A 253 1.37 -15.90 -2.95
CA ILE A 253 2.79 -16.25 -2.74
C ILE A 253 3.77 -15.31 -3.44
N ASN A 254 3.33 -14.55 -4.45
CA ASN A 254 4.23 -13.81 -5.34
C ASN A 254 4.73 -12.50 -4.74
N VAL A 255 3.97 -11.89 -3.84
CA VAL A 255 4.32 -10.61 -3.22
C VAL A 255 4.02 -10.67 -1.74
N MET A 256 5.03 -10.38 -0.94
CA MET A 256 4.90 -10.19 0.50
C MET A 256 4.98 -8.70 0.83
N GLU A 257 4.37 -8.30 1.92
CA GLU A 257 4.48 -6.96 2.48
C GLU A 257 5.07 -7.01 3.88
N VAL A 258 5.78 -5.97 4.24
CA VAL A 258 6.25 -5.74 5.61
C VAL A 258 5.89 -4.32 5.99
N GLU A 259 5.10 -4.16 7.03
CA GLU A 259 4.90 -2.88 7.67
C GLU A 259 6.03 -2.67 8.70
N ALA A 260 7.07 -1.95 8.26
CA ALA A 260 8.21 -1.63 9.07
C ALA A 260 7.89 -0.41 9.96
N GLN A 261 7.96 -0.59 11.27
CA GLN A 261 7.77 0.47 12.26
C GLN A 261 9.09 1.23 12.44
N LEU A 262 9.07 2.52 12.14
CA LEU A 262 10.20 3.43 12.32
C LEU A 262 9.89 4.43 13.42
N SER A 263 10.92 4.94 14.11
CA SER A 263 10.73 6.06 15.02
C SER A 263 10.22 7.30 14.26
N ILE A 264 9.45 8.16 14.91
CA ILE A 264 8.97 9.41 14.29
C ILE A 264 10.14 10.27 13.81
N HIS A 265 11.26 10.26 14.55
CA HIS A 265 12.47 10.98 14.17
C HIS A 265 13.09 10.43 12.87
N ASP A 266 13.23 9.10 12.76
CA ASP A 266 13.75 8.46 11.54
C ASP A 266 12.82 8.68 10.34
N MET A 267 11.51 8.65 10.58
CA MET A 267 10.52 8.97 9.55
C MET A 267 10.67 10.42 9.07
N GLN A 268 10.84 11.37 9.98
CA GLN A 268 11.05 12.77 9.64
C GLN A 268 12.36 12.94 8.84
N THR A 269 13.45 12.30 9.27
CA THR A 269 14.74 12.30 8.58
C THR A 269 14.62 11.74 7.16
N LEU A 270 13.89 10.64 7.01
CA LEU A 270 13.66 10.03 5.70
C LEU A 270 12.85 10.97 4.79
N VAL A 271 11.73 11.52 5.29
CA VAL A 271 10.85 12.43 4.53
C VAL A 271 11.56 13.71 4.15
N SER A 272 12.39 14.27 5.04
CA SER A 272 13.16 15.49 4.74
C SER A 272 14.18 15.29 3.61
N SER A 273 14.65 14.07 3.38
CA SER A 273 15.50 13.74 2.24
C SER A 273 14.79 13.89 0.88
N PHE A 274 13.44 13.94 0.85
CA PHE A 274 12.63 14.03 -0.36
C PHE A 274 12.18 15.45 -0.74
N VAL A 275 12.60 16.48 -0.03
CA VAL A 275 12.13 17.88 -0.23
C VAL A 275 12.27 18.37 -1.67
N GLN A 276 13.21 17.80 -2.45
CA GLN A 276 13.45 18.16 -3.85
C GLN A 276 12.65 17.33 -4.85
N PHE A 277 11.82 16.36 -4.40
CA PHE A 277 11.07 15.47 -5.29
C PHE A 277 9.70 16.03 -5.67
N PRO A 278 9.18 15.67 -6.87
CA PRO A 278 7.83 16.05 -7.28
C PRO A 278 6.81 15.49 -6.30
N HIS A 279 5.91 16.35 -5.85
CA HIS A 279 4.76 15.98 -5.05
C HIS A 279 3.59 15.66 -5.98
N ASP A 280 2.75 14.72 -5.62
CA ASP A 280 1.51 14.48 -6.33
C ASP A 280 0.50 15.63 -6.12
N ALA A 281 -0.68 15.52 -6.74
CA ALA A 281 -1.73 16.53 -6.62
C ALA A 281 -2.25 16.72 -5.17
N THR A 282 -1.91 15.81 -4.25
CA THR A 282 -2.28 15.85 -2.83
C THR A 282 -1.16 16.43 -1.94
N GLY A 283 0.01 16.76 -2.53
CA GLY A 283 1.15 17.28 -1.79
C GLY A 283 1.99 16.20 -1.09
N ILE A 284 1.73 14.92 -1.37
CA ILE A 284 2.50 13.80 -0.84
C ILE A 284 3.62 13.44 -1.82
N PRO A 285 4.87 13.25 -1.35
CA PRO A 285 5.95 12.79 -2.23
C PRO A 285 5.58 11.46 -2.88
N ASN A 286 5.76 11.35 -4.20
CA ASN A 286 5.56 10.09 -4.91
C ASN A 286 6.72 9.13 -4.59
N LEU A 287 6.57 8.37 -3.51
CA LEU A 287 7.58 7.42 -3.03
C LEU A 287 7.87 6.29 -4.02
N TYR A 288 6.95 6.01 -4.94
CA TYR A 288 7.08 4.94 -5.93
C TYR A 288 8.13 5.26 -7.00
N GLU A 289 8.33 6.55 -7.29
CA GLU A 289 9.29 7.05 -8.29
C GLU A 289 10.59 7.56 -7.65
N ALA A 290 10.63 7.69 -6.33
CA ALA A 290 11.81 8.14 -5.63
C ALA A 290 12.90 7.03 -5.67
N PRO A 291 14.19 7.40 -5.86
CA PRO A 291 15.30 6.45 -5.91
C PRO A 291 15.66 5.94 -4.50
N ILE A 292 14.66 5.43 -3.79
CA ILE A 292 14.79 4.84 -2.46
C ILE A 292 15.25 3.40 -2.61
N LYS A 293 16.30 3.04 -1.91
CA LYS A 293 16.71 1.65 -1.78
C LYS A 293 16.18 1.10 -0.46
N ALA A 294 15.51 -0.04 -0.53
CA ALA A 294 15.06 -0.73 0.67
C ALA A 294 15.47 -2.20 0.60
N SER A 295 15.82 -2.74 1.73
CA SER A 295 16.10 -4.17 1.90
C SER A 295 15.51 -4.66 3.21
N ILE A 296 15.18 -5.93 3.21
CA ILE A 296 14.68 -6.64 4.40
C ILE A 296 15.72 -7.67 4.79
N GLN A 297 16.04 -7.72 6.07
CA GLN A 297 17.04 -8.61 6.61
C GLN A 297 16.45 -9.49 7.71
N LEU A 298 16.79 -10.75 7.68
CA LEU A 298 16.52 -11.68 8.76
C LEU A 298 17.87 -12.21 9.28
N SER A 299 18.18 -11.88 10.52
CA SER A 299 19.37 -12.39 11.21
C SER A 299 18.93 -13.32 12.33
N SER A 300 19.36 -14.58 12.28
CA SER A 300 19.10 -15.57 13.31
C SER A 300 20.32 -16.47 13.48
N GLY A 301 21.08 -16.26 14.53
CA GLY A 301 22.35 -16.93 14.75
C GLY A 301 23.34 -16.66 13.62
N ASN A 302 23.77 -17.72 12.93
CA ASN A 302 24.68 -17.62 11.78
C ASN A 302 23.96 -17.39 10.44
N LEU A 303 22.62 -17.37 10.43
CA LEU A 303 21.82 -17.16 9.21
C LEU A 303 21.56 -15.68 9.02
N ASN A 304 22.10 -15.11 7.96
CA ASN A 304 21.86 -13.76 7.51
C ASN A 304 21.26 -13.79 6.11
N LEU A 305 20.00 -13.49 5.99
CA LEU A 305 19.27 -13.45 4.73
C LEU A 305 18.87 -11.99 4.44
N SER A 306 18.96 -11.59 3.19
CA SER A 306 18.55 -10.27 2.74
C SER A 306 17.71 -10.38 1.46
N TRP A 307 16.65 -9.60 1.38
CA TRP A 307 15.78 -9.52 0.20
C TRP A 307 15.64 -8.05 -0.20
N PRO A 308 15.76 -7.75 -1.49
CA PRO A 308 15.46 -6.42 -2.00
C PRO A 308 13.97 -6.14 -1.83
N ALA A 309 13.66 -4.94 -1.39
CA ALA A 309 12.30 -4.48 -1.18
C ALA A 309 12.07 -3.13 -1.89
N LYS A 310 10.81 -2.81 -2.13
CA LYS A 310 10.39 -1.49 -2.63
C LYS A 310 9.51 -0.82 -1.62
N VAL A 311 9.71 0.46 -1.39
CA VAL A 311 8.78 1.27 -0.60
C VAL A 311 7.50 1.44 -1.41
N ALA A 312 6.40 0.92 -0.89
CA ALA A 312 5.10 1.02 -1.54
C ALA A 312 4.31 2.23 -1.07
N ARG A 313 4.24 2.44 0.24
CA ARG A 313 3.44 3.51 0.85
C ARG A 313 3.81 3.73 2.32
N ILE A 314 3.47 4.89 2.84
CA ILE A 314 3.53 5.17 4.28
C ILE A 314 2.19 4.73 4.89
N SER A 315 2.24 4.10 6.06
CA SER A 315 1.04 3.75 6.82
C SER A 315 0.36 5.01 7.33
N GLU A 316 -0.97 5.04 7.29
CA GLU A 316 -1.75 6.17 7.80
C GLU A 316 -1.77 6.21 9.34
N THR A 317 -1.44 5.09 9.99
CA THR A 317 -1.52 4.95 11.44
C THR A 317 -0.16 5.18 12.10
N VAL A 318 -0.18 6.04 13.12
CA VAL A 318 0.94 6.23 14.06
C VAL A 318 0.61 5.47 15.32
N ASP A 319 1.53 4.63 15.79
CA ASP A 319 1.39 4.00 17.12
C ASP A 319 1.84 5.02 18.18
N GLU A 320 0.85 5.65 18.83
CA GLU A 320 1.09 6.66 19.85
C GLU A 320 1.84 6.11 21.07
N LYS A 321 1.71 4.79 21.37
CA LYS A 321 2.36 4.18 22.52
C LYS A 321 3.86 3.95 22.28
N GLN A 322 4.23 3.66 21.05
CA GLN A 322 5.60 3.39 20.67
C GLN A 322 6.25 4.60 20.00
N ALA A 323 5.49 5.66 19.70
CA ALA A 323 5.94 6.81 18.92
C ALA A 323 6.59 6.41 17.58
N THR A 324 5.94 5.47 16.86
CA THR A 324 6.41 4.95 15.58
C THR A 324 5.40 5.21 14.48
N ALA A 325 5.92 5.34 13.26
CA ALA A 325 5.13 5.41 12.03
C ALA A 325 5.51 4.24 11.12
N GLY A 326 4.52 3.64 10.46
CA GLY A 326 4.72 2.49 9.59
C GLY A 326 5.11 2.88 8.17
N ILE A 327 6.08 2.18 7.58
CA ILE A 327 6.32 2.16 6.13
C ILE A 327 6.05 0.76 5.61
N ILE A 328 5.26 0.67 4.54
CA ILE A 328 4.93 -0.59 3.91
C ILE A 328 5.90 -0.83 2.76
N LEU A 329 6.62 -1.93 2.88
CA LEU A 329 7.57 -2.42 1.90
C LEU A 329 7.00 -3.63 1.18
N GLU A 330 7.13 -3.66 -0.14
CA GLU A 330 6.74 -4.80 -0.97
C GLU A 330 7.98 -5.58 -1.42
N ILE A 331 7.90 -6.90 -1.28
CA ILE A 331 8.93 -7.84 -1.68
C ILE A 331 8.34 -8.80 -2.71
N ALA A 332 8.82 -8.72 -3.94
CA ALA A 332 8.47 -9.67 -4.97
C ALA A 332 9.24 -10.99 -4.74
N GLN A 333 8.52 -12.11 -4.77
CA GLN A 333 9.09 -13.44 -4.68
C GLN A 333 8.72 -14.23 -5.94
N ASP A 334 9.73 -14.79 -6.59
CA ASP A 334 9.54 -15.71 -7.69
C ASP A 334 9.86 -17.13 -7.22
N TYR A 335 8.82 -17.89 -6.90
CA TYR A 335 8.95 -19.27 -6.44
C TYR A 335 9.52 -20.21 -7.52
N SER A 336 9.53 -19.81 -8.80
CA SER A 336 10.11 -20.61 -9.89
C SER A 336 11.63 -20.55 -9.91
N GLN A 337 12.23 -19.54 -9.28
CA GLN A 337 13.67 -19.31 -9.24
C GLN A 337 14.31 -19.65 -7.88
N LEU A 338 13.53 -20.13 -6.92
CA LEU A 338 14.03 -20.50 -5.61
C LEU A 338 14.91 -21.77 -5.73
N GLN A 339 16.21 -21.59 -5.59
CA GLN A 339 17.14 -22.69 -5.38
C GLN A 339 17.27 -22.97 -3.88
N PRO A 340 17.28 -24.24 -3.45
CA PRO A 340 17.36 -24.59 -2.03
C PRO A 340 18.54 -23.98 -1.27
N ASP A 341 19.63 -23.67 -1.98
CA ASP A 341 20.87 -23.20 -1.36
C ASP A 341 21.05 -21.67 -1.39
N SER A 342 20.22 -20.91 -2.11
CA SER A 342 20.48 -19.48 -2.34
C SER A 342 19.35 -18.51 -1.95
N ALA A 343 18.12 -18.99 -1.81
CA ALA A 343 16.99 -18.09 -1.50
C ALA A 343 15.91 -18.79 -0.65
N THR A 344 15.97 -18.61 0.64
CA THR A 344 14.85 -19.00 1.53
C THR A 344 13.67 -18.08 1.26
N PRO A 345 12.47 -18.61 0.98
CA PRO A 345 11.29 -17.78 0.76
C PRO A 345 10.87 -17.08 2.07
N LEU A 346 10.41 -15.84 1.93
CA LEU A 346 9.74 -15.16 3.03
C LEU A 346 8.41 -15.85 3.33
N VAL A 347 8.16 -16.11 4.60
CA VAL A 347 6.95 -16.77 5.08
C VAL A 347 6.17 -15.82 5.98
N ASN A 348 4.84 -15.89 5.91
CA ASN A 348 3.96 -15.10 6.77
C ASN A 348 4.32 -15.30 8.25
N GLY A 349 4.41 -14.20 8.99
CA GLY A 349 4.72 -14.16 10.41
C GLY A 349 6.21 -14.02 10.76
N MET A 350 7.13 -14.08 9.80
CA MET A 350 8.55 -13.78 10.04
C MET A 350 8.69 -12.33 10.55
N PHE A 351 9.49 -12.14 11.59
CA PHE A 351 9.86 -10.82 12.10
C PHE A 351 11.21 -10.43 11.50
N VAL A 352 11.25 -9.28 10.84
CA VAL A 352 12.39 -8.86 10.01
C VAL A 352 12.78 -7.43 10.32
N LYS A 353 14.05 -7.13 10.06
CA LYS A 353 14.63 -5.79 10.05
C LYS A 353 14.48 -5.22 8.64
N ALA A 354 13.98 -4.01 8.52
CA ALA A 354 13.94 -3.25 7.28
C ALA A 354 15.00 -2.16 7.31
N GLU A 355 15.82 -2.08 6.29
CA GLU A 355 16.76 -0.99 6.07
C GLU A 355 16.28 -0.18 4.87
N ILE A 356 16.11 1.12 5.06
CA ILE A 356 15.60 2.04 4.05
C ILE A 356 16.62 3.17 3.90
N GLU A 357 17.22 3.27 2.73
CA GLU A 357 18.15 4.32 2.36
C GLU A 357 17.40 5.39 1.58
N GLY A 358 17.33 6.61 2.14
CA GLY A 358 16.67 7.76 1.54
C GLY A 358 17.44 8.30 0.34
N VAL A 359 17.10 9.53 -0.05
CA VAL A 359 17.80 10.21 -1.15
C VAL A 359 19.09 10.85 -0.64
N ALA A 360 20.16 10.65 -1.41
CA ALA A 360 21.45 11.26 -1.08
C ALA A 360 21.41 12.76 -1.36
N ASN A 361 21.80 13.55 -0.35
CA ASN A 361 21.94 15.00 -0.44
C ASN A 361 23.36 15.43 -0.09
N LEU A 362 23.81 16.55 -0.66
CA LEU A 362 25.07 17.17 -0.25
C LEU A 362 24.93 17.69 1.18
N SER A 363 25.77 17.17 2.08
CA SER A 363 25.68 17.49 3.50
C SER A 363 27.08 17.53 4.13
N TRP A 364 27.23 18.27 5.24
CA TRP A 364 28.43 18.24 6.02
C TRP A 364 28.55 16.96 6.82
N VAL A 365 29.63 16.22 6.61
CA VAL A 365 29.88 14.93 7.27
C VAL A 365 31.01 15.13 8.27
N VAL A 366 30.69 14.90 9.54
CA VAL A 366 31.61 15.06 10.66
C VAL A 366 31.83 13.72 11.33
N PRO A 367 33.04 13.24 11.57
CA PRO A 367 33.32 12.08 12.40
C PRO A 367 32.70 12.25 13.80
N GLU A 368 32.07 11.23 14.36
CA GLU A 368 31.36 11.31 15.65
C GLU A 368 32.25 11.81 16.79
N ARG A 369 33.55 11.45 16.76
CA ARG A 369 34.56 11.93 17.73
C ARG A 369 34.84 13.41 17.69
N ALA A 370 34.48 14.12 16.63
CA ALA A 370 34.69 15.57 16.48
C ALA A 370 33.44 16.38 16.88
N LEU A 371 32.35 15.72 17.24
CA LEU A 371 31.15 16.38 17.72
C LEU A 371 31.16 16.46 19.25
N HIS A 372 31.03 17.69 19.80
CA HIS A 372 31.00 17.98 21.21
C HIS A 372 29.64 18.54 21.62
N GLY A 373 28.66 17.64 21.82
CA GLY A 373 27.27 18.03 22.07
C GLY A 373 26.60 18.55 20.79
N ASP A 374 26.29 19.84 20.76
CA ASP A 374 25.75 20.58 19.61
C ASP A 374 26.81 21.47 18.92
N LYS A 375 28.13 21.18 19.11
CA LYS A 375 29.21 22.02 18.63
C LYS A 375 30.31 21.22 17.96
N VAL A 376 30.95 21.82 17.00
CA VAL A 376 32.19 21.35 16.38
C VAL A 376 33.29 22.38 16.60
N TYR A 377 34.52 21.93 16.63
CA TYR A 377 35.71 22.78 16.83
C TYR A 377 36.46 22.90 15.49
N LEU A 378 36.65 24.12 15.07
CA LEU A 378 37.42 24.47 13.88
C LEU A 378 38.71 25.18 14.25
N MET A 379 39.72 25.04 13.42
CA MET A 379 40.95 25.85 13.49
C MET A 379 40.92 26.88 12.38
N ASP A 380 40.93 28.15 12.74
CA ASP A 380 41.00 29.26 11.78
C ASP A 380 42.38 29.39 11.12
N ASP A 381 42.48 30.24 10.10
CA ASP A 381 43.76 30.51 9.38
C ASP A 381 44.84 31.11 10.29
N SER A 382 44.48 31.70 11.42
CA SER A 382 45.38 32.25 12.42
C SER A 382 45.76 31.25 13.50
N GLN A 383 45.38 29.96 13.31
CA GLN A 383 45.63 28.87 14.26
C GLN A 383 44.91 29.05 15.62
N HIS A 384 43.74 29.68 15.63
CA HIS A 384 42.91 29.80 16.82
C HIS A 384 41.70 28.88 16.78
N LEU A 385 41.27 28.47 17.98
CA LEU A 385 40.04 27.65 18.13
C LEU A 385 38.81 28.52 17.86
N GLN A 386 38.00 28.05 16.90
CA GLN A 386 36.65 28.54 16.66
C GLN A 386 35.64 27.46 17.07
N VAL A 387 34.66 27.83 17.89
CA VAL A 387 33.59 26.95 18.33
C VAL A 387 32.34 27.28 17.50
N VAL A 388 31.86 26.33 16.69
CA VAL A 388 30.70 26.52 15.83
C VAL A 388 29.58 25.62 16.33
N SER A 389 28.37 26.18 16.49
CA SER A 389 27.18 25.42 16.82
C SER A 389 26.64 24.79 15.55
N VAL A 390 26.26 23.53 15.64
CA VAL A 390 25.71 22.75 14.53
C VAL A 390 24.43 22.04 14.96
N GLU A 391 23.52 21.85 14.02
CA GLU A 391 22.35 21.02 14.20
C GLU A 391 22.63 19.62 13.66
N VAL A 392 22.42 18.59 14.49
CA VAL A 392 22.59 17.19 14.08
C VAL A 392 21.35 16.74 13.33
N LEU A 393 21.50 16.47 12.02
CA LEU A 393 20.41 16.00 11.18
C LEU A 393 20.18 14.49 11.41
N TYR A 394 21.24 13.69 11.30
CA TYR A 394 21.19 12.24 11.57
C TYR A 394 22.61 11.67 11.74
N ARG A 395 22.67 10.38 12.15
CA ARG A 395 23.93 9.63 12.30
C ARG A 395 23.95 8.42 11.40
N ARG A 396 25.13 8.15 10.83
CA ARG A 396 25.38 6.96 9.99
C ARG A 396 26.83 6.48 10.13
N ASP A 397 27.05 5.23 10.43
CA ASP A 397 28.36 4.55 10.38
C ASP A 397 29.52 5.32 11.08
N ASN A 398 29.35 5.73 12.33
CA ASN A 398 30.34 6.52 13.08
C ASN A 398 30.55 7.97 12.54
N GLN A 399 29.67 8.43 11.67
CA GLN A 399 29.63 9.78 11.14
C GLN A 399 28.35 10.48 11.58
N VAL A 400 28.44 11.79 11.75
CA VAL A 400 27.32 12.65 12.07
C VAL A 400 27.12 13.62 10.93
N ILE A 401 25.91 13.67 10.43
CA ILE A 401 25.51 14.60 9.38
C ILE A 401 24.94 15.84 10.09
N VAL A 402 25.54 16.99 9.81
CA VAL A 402 25.22 18.24 10.50
C VAL A 402 24.85 19.34 9.50
N ASP A 403 24.11 20.33 10.01
CA ASP A 403 23.86 21.58 9.34
C ASP A 403 24.37 22.73 10.24
N GLY A 404 24.90 23.80 9.65
CA GLY A 404 25.44 24.92 10.38
C GLY A 404 26.28 25.85 9.51
N GLU A 405 26.85 26.90 10.14
CA GLU A 405 27.73 27.84 9.46
C GLU A 405 29.13 27.24 9.24
N LEU A 406 29.22 26.29 8.31
CA LEU A 406 30.41 25.55 7.93
C LEU A 406 30.77 25.86 6.47
N HIS A 407 32.06 25.91 6.15
CA HIS A 407 32.55 26.18 4.80
C HIS A 407 33.45 25.06 4.31
N GLU A 408 33.50 24.91 2.99
CA GLU A 408 34.37 23.93 2.36
C GLU A 408 35.84 24.29 2.61
N GLY A 409 36.61 23.35 3.11
CA GLY A 409 38.01 23.52 3.47
C GLY A 409 38.26 23.93 4.93
N ASP A 410 37.20 24.16 5.73
CA ASP A 410 37.36 24.41 7.17
C ASP A 410 38.15 23.26 7.84
N LYS A 411 39.08 23.58 8.71
CA LYS A 411 39.88 22.57 9.44
C LYS A 411 39.16 22.13 10.70
N LEU A 412 38.49 20.99 10.61
CA LEU A 412 37.77 20.35 11.72
C LEU A 412 38.76 19.66 12.66
N ILE A 413 38.64 19.92 13.95
CA ILE A 413 39.48 19.32 14.99
C ILE A 413 38.86 17.97 15.41
N LEU A 414 39.66 16.91 15.40
CA LEU A 414 39.21 15.53 15.66
C LEU A 414 39.41 15.08 17.11
N ASN A 415 40.39 15.68 17.82
CA ASN A 415 40.70 15.32 19.20
C ASN A 415 39.99 16.24 20.19
N ASP A 416 39.80 15.76 21.41
CA ASP A 416 39.17 16.51 22.48
C ASP A 416 40.11 17.60 23.01
N VAL A 417 39.65 18.83 23.03
CA VAL A 417 40.40 20.00 23.55
C VAL A 417 39.69 20.50 24.79
N LEU A 418 40.20 20.11 25.98
CA LEU A 418 39.62 20.54 27.24
C LEU A 418 40.64 21.39 28.05
N PRO A 419 40.24 22.55 28.58
CA PRO A 419 38.99 23.28 28.28
C PRO A 419 39.03 23.94 26.88
N ALA A 420 37.93 23.84 26.11
CA ALA A 420 37.80 24.51 24.83
C ALA A 420 37.42 25.97 25.05
N ILE A 421 38.37 26.87 24.84
CA ILE A 421 38.18 28.32 25.00
C ILE A 421 38.27 28.98 23.61
N GLN A 422 37.22 29.66 23.21
CA GLN A 422 37.20 30.44 21.97
C GLN A 422 38.44 31.33 21.82
N GLY A 423 39.14 31.25 20.68
CA GLY A 423 40.35 31.99 20.41
C GLY A 423 41.64 31.43 21.01
N MET A 424 41.63 30.21 21.58
CA MET A 424 42.82 29.53 22.09
C MET A 424 43.78 29.18 20.94
N LEU A 425 45.09 29.39 21.14
CA LEU A 425 46.10 29.05 20.15
C LEU A 425 46.28 27.56 20.00
N LEU A 426 46.21 27.09 18.77
CA LEU A 426 46.33 25.68 18.38
C LEU A 426 47.58 25.48 17.53
N LYS A 427 48.00 24.23 17.44
CA LYS A 427 49.08 23.81 16.53
C LYS A 427 48.68 22.47 15.94
N GLU A 428 48.70 22.39 14.61
CA GLU A 428 48.38 21.14 13.89
C GLU A 428 49.45 20.08 14.18
N SER A 429 49.02 18.89 14.55
CA SER A 429 49.94 17.75 14.68
C SER A 429 50.32 17.27 13.27
N VAL A 430 51.60 17.25 12.99
CA VAL A 430 52.12 16.66 11.76
C VAL A 430 52.00 15.14 11.98
N PRO A 431 51.30 14.38 11.15
CA PRO A 431 51.25 12.93 11.28
C PRO A 431 52.69 12.40 11.14
N GLU A 432 53.22 11.79 12.19
CA GLU A 432 54.43 11.02 12.10
C GLU A 432 54.25 9.93 11.06
N THR A 433 54.90 10.08 9.91
CA THR A 433 54.95 9.03 8.91
C THR A 433 55.67 7.86 9.58
N ILE A 434 54.93 6.88 10.06
CA ILE A 434 55.51 5.60 10.51
C ILE A 434 56.18 5.04 9.31
N GLY A 435 57.53 5.21 9.26
CA GLY A 435 58.36 4.62 8.25
C GLY A 435 58.17 3.11 8.25
N LEU A 436 57.69 2.60 7.15
CA LEU A 436 57.72 1.19 6.84
C LEU A 436 59.20 0.78 6.91
N VAL A 437 59.59 0.18 8.02
CA VAL A 437 60.89 -0.55 8.11
C VAL A 437 60.81 -1.69 7.14
N ASP A 438 61.54 -1.53 6.08
CA ASP A 438 61.80 -2.53 5.04
C ASP A 438 62.67 -3.65 5.66
N ASP A 439 62.04 -4.64 6.26
CA ASP A 439 62.72 -5.81 6.80
C ASP A 439 62.94 -6.83 5.67
N LYS A 440 63.91 -6.48 4.78
CA LYS A 440 64.57 -7.46 3.95
C LYS A 440 65.57 -8.21 4.82
N GLN A 441 65.17 -9.27 5.46
CA GLN A 441 66.12 -10.33 5.85
C GLN A 441 66.07 -11.46 4.85
N GLU A 442 67.18 -11.56 4.12
CA GLU A 442 67.68 -12.76 3.47
C GLU A 442 67.55 -13.97 4.39
N SER A 443 66.98 -15.04 3.90
CA SER A 443 67.25 -16.38 4.38
C SER A 443 67.83 -17.22 3.24
N SER A 444 69.13 -17.24 3.20
CA SER A 444 69.88 -18.41 2.67
C SER A 444 70.03 -19.43 3.79
N LEU A 445 69.40 -20.55 3.67
CA LEU A 445 69.93 -21.94 3.87
C LEU A 445 68.79 -22.93 3.86
#